data_241f4c6621f8ad6b1202bf8b85c7eee8
#
_entry.id   241f4c6621f8ad6b1202bf8b85c7eee8
#
_cell.length_a   1.000
_cell.length_b   1.000
_cell.length_c   1.000
_cell.angle_alpha   90.00
_cell.angle_beta   90.00
_cell.angle_gamma   90.00
#
_symmetry.space_group_name_H-M   'P 1'
#
loop_
_entity.id
_entity.type
_entity.pdbx_description
1 polymer ?
#
loop_
_entity_poly.entity_id
_entity_poly.type
_entity_poly.pdbx_seq_one_letter_code
_entity_poly.pdbx_strand_id
1 'polypeptide(L)'
;LRTVIDHDCALNILTPNDKEGLRVIRHTASHVLAEAVKRLFPEAKVTIGPAIDDGFYYDFDAQPFSRDDLDKLEAEMKKIIKEGHELKRFTLPRQEAIQLMKEKNEPYKVELIEDLPEDAEISFYDQGGFVDLCAGPHLMSTKGIKAFKLTSSSMAYWRGDSEKARLQRIYGTVFNKKEELNEYLEKLEDAKRRDHNKLGREMGLFTTVDVIGQGLPLFTPKGTKMIMKLQRWIEDLEDNDWGYVRTRTPLMAKSDLYKISGHWDHYKDGMFVLGDEEHDKEVFALRPMTCPFQYYVYKNEQHSYRDLPYRMSETSTLFRCEDSGEMHGLTRVRQFTISEAHLVIRPDQAEEELKRCFDLSYYVLSVLGLEGDVTYRLSKWDPANKKKDLGDDEYWNRT
;
A
#
# COMPACT_ATOMS: atom_id res chain seq x y z
N LEU A 1 -10.98 3.44 32.20
CA LEU A 1 -10.59 3.59 33.62
C LEU A 1 -11.76 3.45 34.62
N ARG A 2 -13.02 3.35 34.14
CA ARG A 2 -14.20 3.17 35.01
C ARG A 2 -14.74 1.73 35.00
N THR A 3 -14.11 0.82 34.21
CA THR A 3 -14.48 -0.58 34.18
C THR A 3 -14.09 -1.24 35.48
N VAL A 4 -15.03 -1.90 36.13
CA VAL A 4 -14.77 -2.68 37.35
C VAL A 4 -14.17 -4.00 36.88
N ILE A 5 -13.02 -4.38 37.45
CA ILE A 5 -12.38 -5.68 37.24
C ILE A 5 -12.81 -6.54 38.42
N ASP A 6 -13.61 -7.55 38.18
CA ASP A 6 -14.22 -8.44 39.17
C ASP A 6 -13.70 -9.89 39.09
N HIS A 7 -12.74 -10.13 38.20
CA HIS A 7 -12.09 -11.42 38.01
C HIS A 7 -10.63 -11.25 37.57
N ASP A 8 -9.84 -12.29 37.66
CA ASP A 8 -8.46 -12.32 37.18
C ASP A 8 -8.41 -12.11 35.66
N CYS A 9 -7.71 -11.07 35.22
CA CYS A 9 -7.55 -10.76 33.81
C CYS A 9 -6.16 -10.18 33.50
N ALA A 10 -5.72 -10.33 32.26
CA ALA A 10 -4.53 -9.63 31.77
C ALA A 10 -4.88 -8.16 31.51
N LEU A 11 -4.10 -7.25 32.08
CA LEU A 11 -4.25 -5.81 31.89
C LEU A 11 -3.09 -5.27 31.03
N ASN A 12 -3.42 -4.66 29.90
CA ASN A 12 -2.47 -3.89 29.09
C ASN A 12 -2.85 -2.41 29.12
N ILE A 13 -1.91 -1.55 29.50
CA ILE A 13 -2.11 -0.10 29.55
C ILE A 13 -1.53 0.52 28.29
N LEU A 14 -2.40 0.95 27.39
CA LEU A 14 -2.00 1.64 26.16
C LEU A 14 -1.77 3.13 26.44
N THR A 15 -0.64 3.63 25.95
CA THR A 15 -0.27 5.05 26.04
C THR A 15 -0.20 5.68 24.64
N PRO A 16 -0.17 7.01 24.51
CA PRO A 16 0.03 7.66 23.21
C PRO A 16 1.33 7.28 22.48
N ASN A 17 2.30 6.68 23.16
CA ASN A 17 3.57 6.25 22.58
C ASN A 17 3.48 4.84 21.99
N ASP A 18 2.42 4.11 22.30
CA ASP A 18 2.18 2.77 21.73
C ASP A 18 1.46 2.88 20.39
N LYS A 19 1.73 1.99 19.45
CA LYS A 19 1.09 1.97 18.13
C LYS A 19 -0.44 1.92 18.24
N GLU A 20 -0.97 1.09 19.12
CA GLU A 20 -2.41 0.97 19.36
C GLU A 20 -2.97 2.19 20.06
N GLY A 21 -2.26 2.78 21.03
CA GLY A 21 -2.65 4.03 21.66
C GLY A 21 -2.73 5.19 20.67
N LEU A 22 -1.76 5.30 19.78
CA LEU A 22 -1.78 6.30 18.70
C LEU A 22 -2.94 6.07 17.71
N ARG A 23 -3.27 4.80 17.42
CA ARG A 23 -4.44 4.45 16.60
C ARG A 23 -5.75 4.94 17.22
N VAL A 24 -5.91 4.81 18.53
CA VAL A 24 -7.08 5.34 19.27
C VAL A 24 -7.16 6.86 19.15
N ILE A 25 -6.03 7.56 19.25
CA ILE A 25 -5.99 9.02 19.09
C ILE A 25 -6.41 9.42 17.66
N ARG A 26 -5.88 8.74 16.64
CA ARG A 26 -6.24 8.95 15.24
C ARG A 26 -7.72 8.70 14.96
N HIS A 27 -8.26 7.62 15.50
CA HIS A 27 -9.69 7.32 15.41
C HIS A 27 -10.55 8.39 16.09
N THR A 28 -10.14 8.89 17.24
CA THR A 28 -10.85 10.00 17.90
C THR A 28 -10.77 11.29 17.07
N ALA A 29 -9.63 11.55 16.44
CA ALA A 29 -9.47 12.72 15.58
C ALA A 29 -10.37 12.67 14.34
N SER A 30 -10.64 11.47 13.78
CA SER A 30 -11.60 11.33 12.68
C SER A 30 -13.03 11.71 13.12
N HIS A 31 -13.44 11.37 14.32
CA HIS A 31 -14.74 11.82 14.88
C HIS A 31 -14.80 13.32 15.16
N VAL A 32 -13.69 13.91 15.63
CA VAL A 32 -13.59 15.39 15.78
C VAL A 32 -13.68 16.07 14.41
N LEU A 33 -13.11 15.49 13.36
CA LEU A 33 -13.30 15.97 11.98
C LEU A 33 -14.76 15.86 11.55
N ALA A 34 -15.42 14.74 11.81
CA ALA A 34 -16.82 14.54 11.45
C ALA A 34 -17.73 15.55 12.14
N GLU A 35 -17.52 15.82 13.43
CA GLU A 35 -18.21 16.87 14.15
C GLU A 35 -17.95 18.26 13.55
N ALA A 36 -16.69 18.57 13.21
CA ALA A 36 -16.34 19.86 12.59
C ALA A 36 -17.03 20.05 11.24
N VAL A 37 -17.10 18.98 10.41
CA VAL A 37 -17.83 19.01 9.15
C VAL A 37 -19.32 19.23 9.39
N LYS A 38 -19.95 18.53 10.32
CA LYS A 38 -21.37 18.73 10.63
C LYS A 38 -21.70 20.13 11.16
N ARG A 39 -20.76 20.76 11.91
CA ARG A 39 -20.92 22.14 12.39
C ARG A 39 -20.86 23.16 11.25
N LEU A 40 -19.92 23.00 10.30
CA LEU A 40 -19.70 23.97 9.22
C LEU A 40 -20.50 23.66 7.95
N PHE A 41 -20.82 22.40 7.72
CA PHE A 41 -21.54 21.89 6.55
C PHE A 41 -22.67 20.93 7.01
N PRO A 42 -23.77 21.44 7.60
CA PRO A 42 -24.83 20.61 8.20
C PRO A 42 -25.45 19.59 7.24
N GLU A 43 -25.49 19.91 5.95
CA GLU A 43 -26.06 19.05 4.89
C GLU A 43 -25.17 17.85 4.54
N ALA A 44 -23.88 17.88 4.86
CA ALA A 44 -22.96 16.77 4.62
C ALA A 44 -23.41 15.53 5.40
N LYS A 45 -23.41 14.34 4.74
CA LYS A 45 -23.71 13.06 5.40
C LYS A 45 -22.43 12.37 5.78
N VAL A 46 -22.42 11.85 6.98
CA VAL A 46 -21.26 11.12 7.49
C VAL A 46 -21.34 9.64 7.11
N THR A 47 -20.20 9.06 6.75
CA THR A 47 -20.10 7.64 6.38
C THR A 47 -19.18 6.87 7.33
N ILE A 48 -17.90 6.71 7.01
CA ILE A 48 -16.92 6.00 7.82
C ILE A 48 -15.63 6.82 7.99
N GLY A 49 -14.98 6.66 9.15
CA GLY A 49 -13.76 7.38 9.49
C GLY A 49 -12.74 6.55 10.26
N PRO A 50 -12.05 5.59 9.61
CA PRO A 50 -11.07 4.76 10.28
C PRO A 50 -9.74 5.48 10.53
N ALA A 51 -9.00 4.99 11.52
CA ALA A 51 -7.58 5.25 11.65
C ALA A 51 -6.79 4.40 10.64
N ILE A 52 -5.77 5.00 10.04
CA ILE A 52 -4.80 4.35 9.15
C ILE A 52 -3.39 4.48 9.73
N ASP A 53 -2.39 3.81 9.12
CA ASP A 53 -1.03 3.73 9.68
C ASP A 53 -0.38 5.10 9.92
N ASP A 54 -0.60 6.08 9.03
CA ASP A 54 0.00 7.42 9.14
C ASP A 54 -0.98 8.53 9.51
N GLY A 55 -2.22 8.16 9.87
CA GLY A 55 -3.23 9.17 10.18
C GLY A 55 -4.64 8.62 10.31
N PHE A 56 -5.56 9.34 9.71
CA PHE A 56 -6.96 8.99 9.64
C PHE A 56 -7.58 9.58 8.37
N TYR A 57 -8.73 9.09 8.00
CA TYR A 57 -9.62 9.80 7.07
C TYR A 57 -11.07 9.74 7.53
N TYR A 58 -11.89 10.53 6.90
CA TYR A 58 -13.33 10.42 7.02
C TYR A 58 -13.99 10.72 5.66
N ASP A 59 -14.98 9.91 5.29
CA ASP A 59 -15.73 10.04 4.06
C ASP A 59 -17.06 10.75 4.29
N PHE A 60 -17.38 11.68 3.41
CA PHE A 60 -18.59 12.50 3.47
C PHE A 60 -19.31 12.48 2.13
N ASP A 61 -20.62 12.33 2.15
CA ASP A 61 -21.44 12.71 1.00
C ASP A 61 -21.71 14.22 1.08
N ALA A 62 -20.93 14.96 0.31
CA ALA A 62 -20.88 16.42 0.33
C ALA A 62 -20.34 16.97 -1.00
N GLN A 63 -20.44 18.28 -1.18
CA GLN A 63 -19.72 18.99 -2.25
C GLN A 63 -18.21 18.94 -2.00
N PRO A 64 -17.37 19.01 -3.05
CA PRO A 64 -15.92 19.00 -2.92
C PRO A 64 -15.39 20.07 -1.95
N PHE A 65 -14.53 19.65 -1.02
CA PHE A 65 -13.88 20.55 -0.08
C PHE A 65 -12.67 21.23 -0.73
N SER A 66 -12.64 22.54 -0.70
CA SER A 66 -11.49 23.35 -1.11
C SER A 66 -10.38 23.37 -0.05
N ARG A 67 -9.21 23.90 -0.39
CA ARG A 67 -8.13 24.08 0.58
C ARG A 67 -8.53 25.03 1.72
N ASP A 68 -9.25 26.10 1.39
CA ASP A 68 -9.77 27.05 2.38
C ASP A 68 -10.78 26.38 3.35
N ASP A 69 -11.56 25.41 2.87
CA ASP A 69 -12.48 24.66 3.72
C ASP A 69 -11.72 23.74 4.68
N LEU A 70 -10.63 23.10 4.24
CA LEU A 70 -9.76 22.34 5.14
C LEU A 70 -9.16 23.21 6.25
N ASP A 71 -8.75 24.43 5.94
CA ASP A 71 -8.22 25.36 6.95
C ASP A 71 -9.30 25.82 7.96
N LYS A 72 -10.55 26.04 7.50
CA LYS A 72 -11.71 26.31 8.38
C LYS A 72 -12.04 25.10 9.25
N LEU A 73 -12.03 23.90 8.68
CA LEU A 73 -12.26 22.66 9.42
C LEU A 73 -11.19 22.43 10.49
N GLU A 74 -9.92 22.67 10.19
CA GLU A 74 -8.86 22.60 11.22
C GLU A 74 -9.09 23.60 12.36
N ALA A 75 -9.54 24.81 12.05
CA ALA A 75 -9.83 25.81 13.05
C ALA A 75 -11.02 25.38 13.94
N GLU A 76 -12.05 24.77 13.36
CA GLU A 76 -13.19 24.23 14.10
C GLU A 76 -12.81 23.02 14.95
N MET A 77 -12.02 22.10 14.41
CA MET A 77 -11.47 20.96 15.17
C MET A 77 -10.69 21.43 16.40
N LYS A 78 -9.88 22.50 16.27
CA LYS A 78 -9.17 23.10 17.42
C LYS A 78 -10.11 23.62 18.48
N LYS A 79 -11.28 24.17 18.11
CA LYS A 79 -12.31 24.61 19.08
C LYS A 79 -12.92 23.40 19.78
N ILE A 80 -13.34 22.37 19.06
CA ILE A 80 -13.90 21.13 19.61
C ILE A 80 -12.92 20.47 20.60
N ILE A 81 -11.64 20.39 20.24
CA ILE A 81 -10.60 19.86 21.12
C ILE A 81 -10.46 20.71 22.40
N LYS A 82 -10.52 22.06 22.29
CA LYS A 82 -10.46 22.96 23.42
C LYS A 82 -11.69 22.86 24.32
N GLU A 83 -12.87 22.66 23.76
CA GLU A 83 -14.13 22.41 24.49
C GLU A 83 -13.99 21.16 25.36
N GLY A 84 -13.31 20.14 24.89
CA GLY A 84 -12.90 18.98 25.69
C GLY A 84 -14.03 18.02 25.99
N HIS A 85 -14.85 17.73 24.98
CA HIS A 85 -15.96 16.79 25.11
C HIS A 85 -15.52 15.43 25.60
N GLU A 86 -16.30 14.87 26.52
CA GLU A 86 -16.16 13.47 26.95
C GLU A 86 -16.78 12.57 25.87
N LEU A 87 -16.09 11.50 25.49
CA LEU A 87 -16.63 10.51 24.57
C LEU A 87 -17.31 9.38 25.36
N LYS A 88 -18.63 9.29 25.25
CA LYS A 88 -19.45 8.33 25.97
C LYS A 88 -19.96 7.24 25.04
N ARG A 89 -19.52 6.00 25.27
CA ARG A 89 -20.05 4.84 24.56
C ARG A 89 -21.41 4.45 25.14
N PHE A 90 -22.36 4.15 24.25
CA PHE A 90 -23.64 3.54 24.58
C PHE A 90 -24.06 2.56 23.47
N THR A 91 -24.98 1.69 23.78
CA THR A 91 -25.52 0.70 22.84
C THR A 91 -27.02 0.84 22.72
N LEU A 92 -27.55 0.52 21.55
CA LEU A 92 -28.99 0.54 21.29
C LEU A 92 -29.42 -0.76 20.59
N PRO A 93 -30.66 -1.21 20.82
CA PRO A 93 -31.28 -2.22 19.99
C PRO A 93 -31.36 -1.75 18.53
N ARG A 94 -31.30 -2.67 17.57
CA ARG A 94 -31.21 -2.38 16.13
C ARG A 94 -32.28 -1.38 15.64
N GLN A 95 -33.52 -1.56 16.04
CA GLN A 95 -34.61 -0.68 15.61
C GLN A 95 -34.46 0.75 16.13
N GLU A 96 -34.04 0.89 17.39
CA GLU A 96 -33.77 2.20 18.01
C GLU A 96 -32.54 2.86 17.37
N ALA A 97 -31.51 2.07 17.05
CA ALA A 97 -30.31 2.54 16.35
C ALA A 97 -30.64 3.08 14.95
N ILE A 98 -31.44 2.36 14.18
CA ILE A 98 -31.92 2.80 12.87
C ILE A 98 -32.76 4.07 12.99
N GLN A 99 -33.68 4.12 13.96
CA GLN A 99 -34.53 5.28 14.18
C GLN A 99 -33.71 6.53 14.52
N LEU A 100 -32.70 6.39 15.41
CA LEU A 100 -31.80 7.48 15.78
C LEU A 100 -31.05 8.04 14.56
N MET A 101 -30.52 7.15 13.66
CA MET A 101 -29.80 7.59 12.47
C MET A 101 -30.73 8.21 11.42
N LYS A 102 -31.96 7.75 11.31
CA LYS A 102 -32.98 8.39 10.47
C LYS A 102 -33.34 9.79 10.96
N GLU A 103 -33.54 9.98 12.26
CA GLU A 103 -33.80 11.29 12.85
C GLU A 103 -32.63 12.27 12.66
N LYS A 104 -31.40 11.78 12.70
CA LYS A 104 -30.20 12.56 12.40
C LYS A 104 -29.96 12.75 10.89
N ASN A 105 -30.78 12.16 10.03
CA ASN A 105 -30.66 12.21 8.56
C ASN A 105 -29.30 11.69 8.05
N GLU A 106 -28.84 10.54 8.60
CA GLU A 106 -27.58 9.87 8.23
C GLU A 106 -27.85 8.52 7.55
N PRO A 107 -28.21 8.52 6.23
CA PRO A 107 -28.65 7.31 5.52
C PRO A 107 -27.57 6.24 5.43
N TYR A 108 -26.30 6.63 5.28
CA TYR A 108 -25.18 5.68 5.21
C TYR A 108 -24.99 4.91 6.53
N LYS A 109 -25.27 5.55 7.67
CA LYS A 109 -25.24 4.88 8.98
C LYS A 109 -26.39 3.90 9.13
N VAL A 110 -27.56 4.21 8.56
CA VAL A 110 -28.70 3.25 8.51
C VAL A 110 -28.30 2.01 7.72
N GLU A 111 -27.76 2.18 6.49
CA GLU A 111 -27.28 1.07 5.66
C GLU A 111 -26.21 0.21 6.38
N LEU A 112 -25.26 0.85 7.07
CA LEU A 112 -24.24 0.13 7.85
C LEU A 112 -24.87 -0.70 8.98
N ILE A 113 -25.89 -0.20 9.68
CA ILE A 113 -26.58 -0.93 10.74
C ILE A 113 -27.36 -2.11 10.17
N GLU A 114 -28.02 -1.93 9.02
CA GLU A 114 -28.81 -2.98 8.36
C GLU A 114 -27.94 -4.15 7.90
N ASP A 115 -26.69 -3.88 7.50
CA ASP A 115 -25.73 -4.90 7.05
C ASP A 115 -25.02 -5.65 8.20
N LEU A 116 -25.12 -5.18 9.43
CA LEU A 116 -24.52 -5.91 10.57
C LEU A 116 -25.22 -7.26 10.79
N PRO A 117 -24.53 -8.31 11.26
CA PRO A 117 -25.15 -9.56 11.70
C PRO A 117 -26.29 -9.32 12.71
N GLU A 118 -27.31 -10.19 12.72
CA GLU A 118 -28.48 -9.99 13.59
C GLU A 118 -28.15 -9.90 15.07
N ASP A 119 -27.12 -10.64 15.51
CA ASP A 119 -26.62 -10.70 16.89
C ASP A 119 -25.57 -9.64 17.22
N ALA A 120 -25.21 -8.78 16.29
CA ALA A 120 -24.19 -7.76 16.50
C ALA A 120 -24.62 -6.70 17.50
N GLU A 121 -23.74 -6.39 18.46
CA GLU A 121 -23.92 -5.24 19.36
C GLU A 121 -23.73 -3.93 18.59
N ILE A 122 -24.77 -3.10 18.56
CA ILE A 122 -24.74 -1.80 17.87
C ILE A 122 -24.38 -0.72 18.88
N SER A 123 -23.16 -0.16 18.71
CA SER A 123 -22.63 0.84 19.62
C SER A 123 -22.43 2.19 18.96
N PHE A 124 -22.57 3.22 19.76
CA PHE A 124 -22.41 4.62 19.41
C PHE A 124 -21.45 5.31 20.38
N TYR A 125 -20.90 6.41 19.91
CA TYR A 125 -20.19 7.36 20.78
C TYR A 125 -20.84 8.73 20.68
N ASP A 126 -21.17 9.29 21.84
CA ASP A 126 -21.60 10.68 22.00
C ASP A 126 -20.39 11.54 22.37
N GLN A 127 -20.12 12.53 21.55
CA GLN A 127 -19.05 13.51 21.68
C GLN A 127 -19.68 14.91 21.83
N GLY A 128 -20.22 15.21 23.03
CA GLY A 128 -20.81 16.52 23.30
C GLY A 128 -22.03 16.86 22.44
N GLY A 129 -22.84 15.87 22.10
CA GLY A 129 -24.04 16.00 21.26
C GLY A 129 -23.84 15.55 19.81
N PHE A 130 -22.62 15.45 19.33
CA PHE A 130 -22.34 14.73 18.09
C PHE A 130 -22.31 13.22 18.38
N VAL A 131 -23.27 12.50 17.83
CA VAL A 131 -23.40 11.03 18.01
C VAL A 131 -23.10 10.34 16.71
N ASP A 132 -22.16 9.38 16.76
CA ASP A 132 -21.76 8.58 15.61
C ASP A 132 -21.80 7.08 15.91
N LEU A 133 -22.19 6.28 14.91
CA LEU A 133 -22.12 4.81 14.93
C LEU A 133 -20.67 4.37 14.88
N CYS A 134 -20.21 3.70 15.92
CA CYS A 134 -18.81 3.30 16.02
C CYS A 134 -18.58 2.19 17.05
N ALA A 135 -17.73 1.22 16.72
CA ALA A 135 -17.31 0.16 17.64
C ALA A 135 -16.22 0.63 18.63
N GLY A 136 -15.54 1.73 18.34
CA GLY A 136 -14.43 2.23 19.17
C GLY A 136 -13.11 1.44 18.96
N PRO A 137 -12.17 1.51 19.90
CA PRO A 137 -12.15 2.41 21.07
C PRO A 137 -11.83 3.87 20.72
N HIS A 138 -12.17 4.76 21.64
CA HIS A 138 -11.86 6.19 21.59
C HIS A 138 -11.13 6.69 22.85
N LEU A 139 -10.54 7.86 22.76
CA LEU A 139 -10.09 8.61 23.95
C LEU A 139 -11.27 8.93 24.86
N MET A 140 -11.00 9.15 26.14
CA MET A 140 -12.03 9.58 27.10
C MET A 140 -12.48 11.03 26.86
N SER A 141 -11.63 11.85 26.25
CA SER A 141 -11.93 13.26 25.93
C SER A 141 -11.17 13.71 24.69
N THR A 142 -11.78 14.62 23.93
CA THR A 142 -11.15 15.25 22.76
C THR A 142 -9.87 16.03 23.10
N LYS A 143 -9.67 16.46 24.36
CA LYS A 143 -8.43 17.10 24.85
C LYS A 143 -7.18 16.23 24.71
N GLY A 144 -7.32 14.93 24.53
CA GLY A 144 -6.19 14.01 24.31
C GLY A 144 -5.50 14.19 22.96
N ILE A 145 -6.13 14.84 21.99
CA ILE A 145 -5.54 15.15 20.69
C ILE A 145 -4.62 16.36 20.82
N LYS A 146 -3.32 16.18 20.56
CA LYS A 146 -2.29 17.23 20.79
C LYS A 146 -1.87 17.95 19.51
N ALA A 147 -1.42 17.22 18.52
CA ALA A 147 -0.88 17.76 17.29
C ALA A 147 -1.52 17.06 16.09
N PHE A 148 -2.24 17.81 15.26
CA PHE A 148 -2.91 17.26 14.09
C PHE A 148 -2.84 18.24 12.90
N LYS A 149 -3.02 17.70 11.70
CA LYS A 149 -3.12 18.46 10.44
C LYS A 149 -4.06 17.73 9.49
N LEU A 150 -4.92 18.46 8.78
CA LEU A 150 -5.62 17.97 7.61
C LEU A 150 -4.69 18.08 6.40
N THR A 151 -4.46 16.98 5.71
CA THR A 151 -3.42 16.90 4.65
C THR A 151 -3.97 17.10 3.25
N SER A 152 -5.11 16.48 2.95
CA SER A 152 -5.70 16.54 1.62
C SER A 152 -7.19 16.19 1.62
N SER A 153 -7.85 16.50 0.52
CA SER A 153 -9.19 16.02 0.19
C SER A 153 -9.13 15.35 -1.18
N SER A 154 -9.85 14.25 -1.34
CA SER A 154 -9.96 13.50 -2.58
C SER A 154 -11.35 12.90 -2.75
N MET A 155 -11.67 12.49 -3.97
CA MET A 155 -12.87 11.73 -4.25
C MET A 155 -12.67 10.26 -3.87
N ALA A 156 -13.71 9.64 -3.33
CA ALA A 156 -13.79 8.21 -3.07
C ALA A 156 -15.17 7.70 -3.51
N TYR A 157 -15.32 6.38 -3.63
CA TYR A 157 -16.62 5.76 -3.87
C TYR A 157 -17.10 5.04 -2.61
N TRP A 158 -18.40 5.06 -2.38
CA TRP A 158 -18.98 4.33 -1.27
C TRP A 158 -18.62 2.84 -1.35
N ARG A 159 -17.96 2.32 -0.30
CA ARG A 159 -17.45 0.94 -0.22
C ARG A 159 -16.47 0.56 -1.34
N GLY A 160 -15.82 1.53 -1.97
CA GLY A 160 -14.87 1.27 -3.06
C GLY A 160 -15.50 0.88 -4.40
N ASP A 161 -16.82 0.94 -4.51
CA ASP A 161 -17.57 0.53 -5.69
C ASP A 161 -17.86 1.75 -6.59
N SER A 162 -17.30 1.75 -7.79
CA SER A 162 -17.41 2.85 -8.76
C SER A 162 -18.86 3.13 -9.24
N GLU A 163 -19.76 2.16 -9.10
CA GLU A 163 -21.17 2.30 -9.45
C GLU A 163 -22.00 2.97 -8.34
N LYS A 164 -21.41 3.12 -7.13
CA LYS A 164 -22.08 3.75 -5.99
C LYS A 164 -21.79 5.24 -5.85
N ALA A 165 -22.36 5.84 -4.80
CA ALA A 165 -22.24 7.26 -4.53
C ALA A 165 -20.78 7.73 -4.45
N ARG A 166 -20.51 8.90 -5.06
CA ARG A 166 -19.23 9.59 -4.96
C ARG A 166 -19.18 10.38 -3.66
N LEU A 167 -18.16 10.09 -2.86
CA LEU A 167 -17.93 10.70 -1.56
C LEU A 167 -16.70 11.63 -1.63
N GLN A 168 -16.64 12.53 -0.67
CA GLN A 168 -15.47 13.37 -0.42
C GLN A 168 -14.72 12.80 0.77
N ARG A 169 -13.47 12.37 0.55
CA ARG A 169 -12.59 11.86 1.60
C ARG A 169 -11.64 12.95 2.06
N ILE A 170 -11.64 13.24 3.35
CA ILE A 170 -10.67 14.15 3.96
C ILE A 170 -9.66 13.33 4.75
N TYR A 171 -8.39 13.52 4.44
CA TYR A 171 -7.28 12.91 5.15
C TYR A 171 -6.71 13.86 6.20
N GLY A 172 -6.32 13.29 7.32
CA GLY A 172 -5.62 13.99 8.37
C GLY A 172 -4.59 13.10 9.07
N THR A 173 -3.70 13.72 9.80
CA THR A 173 -2.73 13.01 10.63
C THR A 173 -2.70 13.57 12.04
N VAL A 174 -2.32 12.71 13.00
CA VAL A 174 -2.19 13.08 14.42
C VAL A 174 -0.92 12.48 14.99
N PHE A 175 -0.21 13.27 15.76
CA PHE A 175 0.96 12.86 16.53
C PHE A 175 0.83 13.28 17.99
N ASN A 176 1.59 12.64 18.85
CA ASN A 176 1.59 12.96 20.28
C ASN A 176 2.29 14.30 20.56
N LYS A 177 3.28 14.66 19.74
CA LYS A 177 4.05 15.90 19.87
C LYS A 177 4.01 16.72 18.57
N LYS A 178 4.12 18.03 18.72
CA LYS A 178 4.14 18.96 17.60
C LYS A 178 5.39 18.79 16.73
N GLU A 179 6.52 18.45 17.36
CA GLU A 179 7.78 18.20 16.68
C GLU A 179 7.67 17.01 15.73
N GLU A 180 7.06 15.90 16.17
CA GLU A 180 6.80 14.72 15.34
C GLU A 180 5.87 15.03 14.16
N LEU A 181 4.84 15.85 14.39
CA LEU A 181 3.98 16.31 13.31
C LEU A 181 4.74 17.15 12.28
N ASN A 182 5.57 18.08 12.74
CA ASN A 182 6.36 18.94 11.84
C ASN A 182 7.33 18.10 10.99
N GLU A 183 8.06 17.17 11.62
CA GLU A 183 8.95 16.25 10.92
C GLU A 183 8.21 15.43 9.84
N TYR A 184 7.03 14.92 10.17
CA TYR A 184 6.20 14.20 9.23
C TYR A 184 5.74 15.09 8.06
N LEU A 185 5.32 16.33 8.33
CA LEU A 185 4.92 17.27 7.29
C LEU A 185 6.09 17.68 6.39
N GLU A 186 7.29 17.85 6.94
CA GLU A 186 8.50 18.08 6.17
C GLU A 186 8.82 16.89 5.26
N LYS A 187 8.71 15.66 5.74
CA LYS A 187 8.86 14.45 4.93
C LYS A 187 7.84 14.38 3.80
N LEU A 188 6.58 14.75 4.05
CA LEU A 188 5.55 14.80 3.02
C LEU A 188 5.85 15.86 1.93
N GLU A 189 6.29 17.04 2.33
CA GLU A 189 6.66 18.10 1.37
C GLU A 189 7.92 17.69 0.57
N ASP A 190 8.88 17.04 1.21
CA ASP A 190 10.04 16.51 0.51
C ASP A 190 9.66 15.41 -0.48
N ALA A 191 8.75 14.50 -0.10
CA ALA A 191 8.22 13.47 -0.99
C ALA A 191 7.52 14.10 -2.23
N LYS A 192 6.70 15.14 -2.04
CA LYS A 192 6.08 15.87 -3.16
C LYS A 192 7.11 16.55 -4.06
N ARG A 193 8.19 17.10 -3.48
CA ARG A 193 9.28 17.71 -4.22
C ARG A 193 10.05 16.69 -5.05
N ARG A 194 10.22 15.47 -4.51
CA ARG A 194 10.91 14.34 -5.17
C ARG A 194 9.98 13.50 -6.05
N ASP A 195 8.71 13.85 -6.21
CA ASP A 195 7.77 13.08 -7.04
C ASP A 195 8.32 12.92 -8.45
N HIS A 196 8.53 11.70 -8.88
CA HIS A 196 9.15 11.38 -10.16
C HIS A 196 8.30 11.80 -11.36
N ASN A 197 6.97 11.87 -11.22
CA ASN A 197 6.08 12.35 -12.28
C ASN A 197 6.27 13.86 -12.48
N LYS A 198 6.40 14.60 -11.38
CA LYS A 198 6.68 16.04 -11.41
C LYS A 198 8.06 16.28 -12.01
N LEU A 199 9.09 15.65 -11.45
CA LEU A 199 10.47 15.79 -11.93
C LEU A 199 10.63 15.32 -13.37
N GLY A 200 10.00 14.20 -13.75
CA GLY A 200 10.03 13.68 -15.11
C GLY A 200 9.50 14.67 -16.14
N ARG A 201 8.40 15.37 -15.82
CA ARG A 201 7.85 16.42 -16.69
C ARG A 201 8.72 17.68 -16.72
N GLU A 202 9.11 18.18 -15.55
CA GLU A 202 9.93 19.41 -15.43
C GLU A 202 11.29 19.25 -16.11
N MET A 203 11.90 18.07 -15.97
CA MET A 203 13.21 17.77 -16.58
C MET A 203 13.12 17.23 -18.01
N GLY A 204 11.90 16.94 -18.50
CA GLY A 204 11.67 16.35 -19.81
C GLY A 204 12.30 14.97 -19.97
N LEU A 205 12.11 14.04 -19.02
CA LEU A 205 12.73 12.72 -19.02
C LEU A 205 11.88 11.66 -19.70
N PHE A 206 10.58 11.70 -19.50
CA PHE A 206 9.62 10.75 -20.08
C PHE A 206 8.25 11.40 -20.28
N THR A 207 7.41 10.76 -21.06
CA THR A 207 6.02 11.14 -21.29
C THR A 207 5.16 9.90 -21.51
N THR A 208 3.85 10.06 -21.40
CA THR A 208 2.85 9.07 -21.77
C THR A 208 1.95 9.63 -22.85
N VAL A 209 1.51 8.78 -23.79
CA VAL A 209 0.67 9.18 -24.93
C VAL A 209 -0.49 8.18 -25.03
N ASP A 210 -1.72 8.67 -25.05
CA ASP A 210 -2.93 7.82 -25.00
C ASP A 210 -3.00 6.80 -26.15
N VAL A 211 -2.58 7.18 -27.36
CA VAL A 211 -2.56 6.29 -28.54
C VAL A 211 -1.58 5.11 -28.39
N ILE A 212 -0.57 5.21 -27.51
CA ILE A 212 0.35 4.12 -27.20
C ILE A 212 -0.23 3.26 -26.07
N GLY A 213 -0.93 3.88 -25.12
CA GLY A 213 -1.58 3.22 -24.01
C GLY A 213 -1.00 3.59 -22.65
N GLN A 214 -1.84 3.45 -21.65
CA GLN A 214 -1.45 3.69 -20.26
C GLN A 214 -0.45 2.62 -19.78
N GLY A 215 0.47 3.03 -18.90
CA GLY A 215 1.51 2.15 -18.36
C GLY A 215 2.62 1.80 -19.36
N LEU A 216 2.72 2.52 -20.49
CA LEU A 216 3.74 2.36 -21.52
C LEU A 216 4.48 3.72 -21.71
N PRO A 217 5.37 4.10 -20.79
CA PRO A 217 6.05 5.40 -20.84
C PRO A 217 7.06 5.46 -21.99
N LEU A 218 7.11 6.61 -22.64
CA LEU A 218 8.11 6.96 -23.65
C LEU A 218 9.23 7.76 -23.00
N PHE A 219 10.45 7.26 -23.06
CA PHE A 219 11.62 7.99 -22.62
C PHE A 219 12.12 8.92 -23.70
N THR A 220 12.35 10.17 -23.33
CA THR A 220 13.00 11.16 -24.21
C THR A 220 14.49 10.82 -24.42
N PRO A 221 15.19 11.44 -25.35
CA PRO A 221 16.63 11.26 -25.49
C PRO A 221 17.42 11.52 -24.19
N LYS A 222 16.97 12.50 -23.39
CA LYS A 222 17.59 12.81 -22.08
C LYS A 222 17.32 11.72 -21.06
N GLY A 223 16.09 11.23 -20.94
CA GLY A 223 15.73 10.14 -20.05
C GLY A 223 16.40 8.83 -20.45
N THR A 224 16.42 8.52 -21.76
CA THR A 224 17.11 7.36 -22.31
C THR A 224 18.59 7.36 -21.96
N LYS A 225 19.27 8.51 -22.10
CA LYS A 225 20.69 8.64 -21.76
C LYS A 225 20.95 8.36 -20.26
N MET A 226 20.04 8.80 -19.39
CA MET A 226 20.13 8.55 -17.95
C MET A 226 19.98 7.06 -17.63
N ILE A 227 18.94 6.40 -18.16
CA ILE A 227 18.70 4.97 -17.98
C ILE A 227 19.86 4.13 -18.51
N MET A 228 20.36 4.43 -19.73
CA MET A 228 21.47 3.70 -20.31
C MET A 228 22.76 3.82 -19.47
N LYS A 229 22.98 4.96 -18.78
CA LYS A 229 24.13 5.09 -17.87
C LYS A 229 23.98 4.22 -16.63
N LEU A 230 22.79 4.21 -16.03
CA LEU A 230 22.50 3.36 -14.87
C LEU A 230 22.60 1.87 -15.25
N GLN A 231 22.03 1.50 -16.38
CA GLN A 231 22.05 0.14 -16.87
C GLN A 231 23.47 -0.36 -17.10
N ARG A 232 24.30 0.40 -17.84
CA ARG A 232 25.70 0.03 -18.08
C ARG A 232 26.50 -0.08 -16.79
N TRP A 233 26.30 0.85 -15.85
CA TRP A 233 26.98 0.83 -14.59
C TRP A 233 26.65 -0.43 -13.77
N ILE A 234 25.38 -0.83 -13.68
CA ILE A 234 24.98 -2.03 -12.93
C ILE A 234 25.47 -3.30 -13.65
N GLU A 235 25.42 -3.31 -14.98
CA GLU A 235 25.93 -4.42 -15.78
C GLU A 235 27.44 -4.62 -15.58
N ASP A 236 28.23 -3.54 -15.67
CA ASP A 236 29.68 -3.57 -15.42
C ASP A 236 30.00 -4.02 -13.99
N LEU A 237 29.24 -3.56 -13.01
CA LEU A 237 29.39 -3.92 -11.61
C LEU A 237 29.14 -5.42 -11.38
N GLU A 238 28.04 -5.94 -11.87
CA GLU A 238 27.66 -7.35 -11.73
C GLU A 238 28.68 -8.27 -12.40
N ASP A 239 29.07 -7.96 -13.65
CA ASP A 239 29.93 -8.80 -14.46
C ASP A 239 31.38 -8.79 -13.94
N ASN A 240 31.95 -7.61 -13.60
CA ASN A 240 33.36 -7.48 -13.29
C ASN A 240 33.67 -7.66 -11.79
N ASP A 241 32.81 -7.13 -10.90
CA ASP A 241 33.13 -7.05 -9.47
C ASP A 241 32.40 -8.11 -8.64
N TRP A 242 31.22 -8.56 -9.10
CA TRP A 242 30.38 -9.49 -8.35
C TRP A 242 30.31 -10.91 -8.92
N GLY A 243 30.93 -11.15 -10.07
CA GLY A 243 31.13 -12.47 -10.66
C GLY A 243 29.85 -13.10 -11.19
N TYR A 244 28.94 -12.30 -11.72
CA TYR A 244 27.77 -12.79 -12.45
C TYR A 244 28.14 -13.07 -13.89
N VAL A 245 27.46 -14.05 -14.49
CA VAL A 245 27.51 -14.35 -15.92
C VAL A 245 26.22 -13.87 -16.58
N ARG A 246 26.36 -13.07 -17.63
CA ARG A 246 25.21 -12.42 -18.25
C ARG A 246 24.51 -13.33 -19.22
N THR A 247 23.19 -13.37 -19.13
CA THR A 247 22.31 -14.05 -20.07
C THR A 247 21.46 -13.05 -20.88
N ARG A 248 20.87 -13.53 -21.96
CA ARG A 248 19.86 -12.80 -22.72
C ARG A 248 18.84 -13.77 -23.24
N THR A 249 17.61 -13.62 -22.79
CA THR A 249 16.53 -14.55 -23.08
C THR A 249 15.38 -13.89 -23.85
N PRO A 250 14.51 -14.67 -24.53
CA PRO A 250 13.40 -14.12 -25.31
C PRO A 250 12.38 -13.35 -24.46
N LEU A 251 11.69 -12.41 -25.09
CA LEU A 251 10.65 -11.60 -24.44
C LEU A 251 9.30 -12.33 -24.29
N MET A 252 9.13 -13.46 -24.96
CA MET A 252 7.92 -14.28 -24.92
C MET A 252 8.25 -15.76 -24.99
N ALA A 253 7.35 -16.59 -24.51
CA ALA A 253 7.43 -18.04 -24.62
C ALA A 253 6.04 -18.64 -24.83
N LYS A 254 6.00 -19.93 -25.23
CA LYS A 254 4.77 -20.71 -25.19
C LYS A 254 4.22 -20.83 -23.78
N SER A 255 2.91 -20.92 -23.67
CA SER A 255 2.21 -21.12 -22.39
C SER A 255 2.74 -22.31 -21.60
N ASP A 256 3.28 -23.33 -22.28
CA ASP A 256 3.85 -24.54 -21.68
C ASP A 256 4.99 -24.22 -20.68
N LEU A 257 5.84 -23.23 -20.98
CA LEU A 257 6.89 -22.80 -20.08
C LEU A 257 6.31 -22.31 -18.73
N TYR A 258 5.25 -21.54 -18.82
CA TYR A 258 4.58 -20.96 -17.64
C TYR A 258 3.72 -21.98 -16.90
N LYS A 259 3.19 -23.00 -17.59
CA LYS A 259 2.52 -24.17 -16.97
C LYS A 259 3.53 -25.00 -16.16
N ILE A 260 4.71 -25.27 -16.72
CA ILE A 260 5.78 -26.02 -16.04
C ILE A 260 6.25 -25.28 -14.78
N SER A 261 6.35 -23.96 -14.83
CA SER A 261 6.80 -23.13 -13.69
C SER A 261 5.69 -22.72 -12.72
N GLY A 262 4.43 -23.13 -12.96
CA GLY A 262 3.26 -22.80 -12.12
C GLY A 262 2.72 -21.38 -12.28
N HIS A 263 3.35 -20.54 -13.09
CA HIS A 263 2.88 -19.16 -13.28
C HIS A 263 1.56 -19.08 -14.03
N TRP A 264 1.27 -20.03 -14.91
CA TRP A 264 0.02 -20.06 -15.67
C TRP A 264 -1.20 -20.21 -14.77
N ASP A 265 -1.10 -21.03 -13.74
CA ASP A 265 -2.20 -21.32 -12.82
C ASP A 265 -2.43 -20.22 -11.76
N HIS A 266 -1.37 -19.48 -11.42
CA HIS A 266 -1.41 -18.52 -10.30
C HIS A 266 -1.31 -17.06 -10.73
N TYR A 267 -0.88 -16.76 -11.95
CA TYR A 267 -0.56 -15.41 -12.40
C TYR A 267 -1.04 -15.07 -13.80
N LYS A 268 -1.89 -15.91 -14.41
CA LYS A 268 -2.34 -15.74 -15.82
C LYS A 268 -3.01 -14.38 -16.04
N ASP A 269 -3.83 -13.91 -15.08
CA ASP A 269 -4.53 -12.62 -15.17
C ASP A 269 -3.57 -11.42 -15.24
N GLY A 270 -2.36 -11.57 -14.70
CA GLY A 270 -1.29 -10.58 -14.77
C GLY A 270 -0.41 -10.68 -16.01
N MET A 271 -0.72 -11.55 -16.98
CA MET A 271 0.09 -11.78 -18.17
C MET A 271 -0.59 -11.27 -19.44
N PHE A 272 0.20 -10.76 -20.39
CA PHE A 272 -0.26 -10.53 -21.76
C PHE A 272 -0.21 -11.85 -22.54
N VAL A 273 -1.35 -12.45 -22.74
CA VAL A 273 -1.51 -13.72 -23.48
C VAL A 273 -1.77 -13.41 -24.95
N LEU A 274 -1.11 -14.14 -25.84
CA LEU A 274 -1.19 -14.04 -27.29
C LEU A 274 -1.73 -15.35 -27.84
N GLY A 275 -2.95 -15.31 -28.35
CA GLY A 275 -3.69 -16.48 -28.83
C GLY A 275 -4.79 -16.93 -27.88
N ASP A 276 -5.56 -17.91 -28.33
CA ASP A 276 -6.70 -18.49 -27.62
C ASP A 276 -6.45 -19.98 -27.36
N GLU A 277 -6.51 -20.39 -26.07
CA GLU A 277 -6.27 -21.79 -25.68
C GLU A 277 -7.28 -22.78 -26.27
N GLU A 278 -8.48 -22.32 -26.60
CA GLU A 278 -9.53 -23.19 -27.16
C GLU A 278 -9.42 -23.36 -28.71
N HIS A 279 -8.86 -22.37 -29.39
CA HIS A 279 -8.91 -22.28 -30.85
C HIS A 279 -7.53 -22.36 -31.50
N ASP A 280 -6.46 -22.01 -30.80
CA ASP A 280 -5.11 -21.96 -31.35
C ASP A 280 -4.27 -23.20 -31.00
N LYS A 281 -3.46 -23.65 -31.94
CA LYS A 281 -2.53 -24.78 -31.73
C LYS A 281 -1.41 -24.43 -30.72
N GLU A 282 -1.02 -23.18 -30.67
CA GLU A 282 0.03 -22.67 -29.81
C GLU A 282 -0.39 -21.31 -29.21
N VAL A 283 -0.30 -21.18 -27.90
CA VAL A 283 -0.53 -19.93 -27.17
C VAL A 283 0.78 -19.46 -26.59
N PHE A 284 1.06 -18.18 -26.76
CA PHE A 284 2.24 -17.52 -26.22
C PHE A 284 1.84 -16.53 -25.14
N ALA A 285 2.82 -16.09 -24.33
CA ALA A 285 2.65 -14.94 -23.46
C ALA A 285 3.94 -14.13 -23.41
N LEU A 286 3.78 -12.80 -23.24
CA LEU A 286 4.90 -11.94 -22.91
C LEU A 286 5.37 -12.27 -21.49
N ARG A 287 6.68 -12.26 -21.28
CA ARG A 287 7.26 -12.69 -20.00
C ARG A 287 6.97 -11.70 -18.87
N PRO A 288 6.34 -12.13 -17.77
CA PRO A 288 6.19 -11.32 -16.55
C PRO A 288 7.44 -11.38 -15.66
N MET A 289 8.34 -12.33 -15.92
CA MET A 289 9.59 -12.61 -15.20
C MET A 289 10.56 -13.43 -16.07
N THR A 290 11.82 -13.49 -15.69
CA THR A 290 12.88 -14.15 -16.46
C THR A 290 13.26 -15.54 -15.90
N CYS A 291 12.88 -15.85 -14.65
CA CYS A 291 13.27 -17.08 -13.95
C CYS A 291 13.21 -18.36 -14.81
N PRO A 292 12.05 -18.71 -15.45
CA PRO A 292 11.93 -19.96 -16.18
C PRO A 292 12.91 -20.06 -17.35
N PHE A 293 13.22 -18.93 -17.99
CA PHE A 293 14.14 -18.90 -19.14
C PHE A 293 15.58 -19.17 -18.71
N GLN A 294 16.05 -18.54 -17.65
CA GLN A 294 17.42 -18.71 -17.17
C GLN A 294 17.68 -20.14 -16.67
N TYR A 295 16.65 -20.79 -16.08
CA TYR A 295 16.78 -22.20 -15.71
C TYR A 295 17.00 -23.11 -16.91
N TYR A 296 16.43 -22.81 -18.08
CA TYR A 296 16.72 -23.54 -19.31
C TYR A 296 18.10 -23.21 -19.88
N VAL A 297 18.60 -21.98 -19.73
CA VAL A 297 20.00 -21.65 -20.05
C VAL A 297 20.94 -22.51 -19.22
N TYR A 298 20.75 -22.54 -17.90
CA TYR A 298 21.56 -23.38 -17.02
C TYR A 298 21.47 -24.88 -17.36
N LYS A 299 20.27 -25.38 -17.62
CA LYS A 299 20.01 -26.80 -17.92
C LYS A 299 20.59 -27.24 -19.27
N ASN A 300 20.93 -26.32 -20.15
CA ASN A 300 21.48 -26.64 -21.50
C ASN A 300 22.87 -27.25 -21.44
N GLU A 301 23.60 -27.09 -20.34
CA GLU A 301 24.96 -27.62 -20.15
C GLU A 301 24.99 -28.56 -18.94
N GLN A 302 26.00 -29.44 -18.91
CA GLN A 302 26.25 -30.30 -17.76
C GLN A 302 27.12 -29.56 -16.77
N HIS A 303 26.61 -29.40 -15.55
CA HIS A 303 27.31 -28.75 -14.45
C HIS A 303 27.73 -29.74 -13.37
N SER A 304 28.88 -29.47 -12.77
CA SER A 304 29.38 -30.16 -11.58
C SER A 304 29.09 -29.34 -10.32
N TYR A 305 29.04 -29.99 -9.17
CA TYR A 305 29.00 -29.27 -7.89
C TYR A 305 30.16 -28.28 -7.67
N ARG A 306 31.24 -28.43 -8.43
CA ARG A 306 32.41 -27.52 -8.40
C ARG A 306 32.18 -26.22 -9.15
N ASP A 307 31.19 -26.20 -10.05
CA ASP A 307 30.82 -25.01 -10.83
C ASP A 307 29.90 -24.07 -10.01
N LEU A 308 29.49 -24.51 -8.82
CA LEU A 308 28.62 -23.76 -7.93
C LEU A 308 29.43 -22.93 -6.90
N PRO A 309 29.01 -21.71 -6.59
CA PRO A 309 27.76 -21.04 -6.99
C PRO A 309 27.81 -20.55 -8.45
N TYR A 310 26.74 -20.77 -9.22
CA TYR A 310 26.62 -20.29 -10.58
C TYR A 310 25.61 -19.13 -10.60
N ARG A 311 26.06 -17.90 -10.85
CA ARG A 311 25.29 -16.66 -10.74
C ARG A 311 24.97 -16.14 -12.13
N MET A 312 23.73 -16.21 -12.55
CA MET A 312 23.25 -15.66 -13.83
C MET A 312 22.55 -14.33 -13.62
N SER A 313 22.92 -13.32 -14.39
CA SER A 313 22.21 -12.03 -14.39
C SER A 313 21.67 -11.68 -15.78
N GLU A 314 20.63 -10.86 -15.81
CA GLU A 314 20.03 -10.32 -17.04
C GLU A 314 19.42 -8.95 -16.78
N THR A 315 19.69 -8.00 -17.66
CA THR A 315 18.90 -6.77 -17.74
C THR A 315 17.66 -7.07 -18.58
N SER A 316 16.57 -7.36 -17.89
CA SER A 316 15.36 -7.96 -18.45
C SER A 316 14.25 -6.95 -18.64
N THR A 317 13.68 -6.91 -19.86
CA THR A 317 12.40 -6.23 -20.11
C THR A 317 11.26 -7.19 -19.79
N LEU A 318 10.35 -6.78 -18.94
CA LEU A 318 9.21 -7.55 -18.45
C LEU A 318 7.90 -6.84 -18.77
N PHE A 319 6.81 -7.63 -18.81
CA PHE A 319 5.46 -7.15 -19.14
C PHE A 319 4.46 -7.66 -18.10
N ARG A 320 3.61 -6.77 -17.59
CA ARG A 320 2.52 -7.12 -16.66
C ARG A 320 1.23 -6.46 -17.07
N CYS A 321 0.14 -7.22 -17.12
CA CYS A 321 -1.18 -6.73 -17.45
C CYS A 321 -1.78 -6.05 -16.20
N GLU A 322 -1.29 -4.85 -15.91
CA GLU A 322 -1.75 -4.06 -14.75
C GLU A 322 -3.07 -3.38 -15.06
N ASP A 323 -3.98 -3.33 -14.08
CA ASP A 323 -5.23 -2.60 -14.18
C ASP A 323 -5.02 -1.09 -14.21
N SER A 324 -5.92 -0.37 -14.89
CA SER A 324 -5.78 1.08 -15.08
C SER A 324 -5.73 1.87 -13.78
N GLY A 325 -6.43 1.41 -12.73
CA GLY A 325 -6.46 2.03 -11.41
C GLY A 325 -5.22 1.79 -10.56
N GLU A 326 -4.37 0.84 -10.92
CA GLU A 326 -3.17 0.47 -10.17
C GLU A 326 -1.90 1.09 -10.72
N MET A 327 -1.93 1.58 -11.97
CA MET A 327 -0.75 2.16 -12.62
C MET A 327 -0.37 3.51 -12.01
N HIS A 328 0.93 3.70 -11.76
CA HIS A 328 1.44 4.92 -11.16
C HIS A 328 2.82 5.31 -11.73
N GLY A 329 2.85 6.33 -12.59
CA GLY A 329 4.07 6.93 -13.15
C GLY A 329 5.01 5.91 -13.78
N LEU A 330 6.24 5.81 -13.27
CA LEU A 330 7.22 4.79 -13.62
C LEU A 330 7.30 3.65 -12.59
N THR A 331 6.59 3.75 -11.48
CA THR A 331 6.68 2.80 -10.36
C THR A 331 5.86 1.54 -10.62
N ARG A 332 4.70 1.70 -11.28
CA ARG A 332 3.84 0.58 -11.65
C ARG A 332 3.33 0.77 -13.08
N VAL A 333 3.88 -0.01 -13.98
CA VAL A 333 3.73 0.12 -15.44
C VAL A 333 3.53 -1.24 -16.08
N ARG A 334 3.08 -1.26 -17.34
CA ARG A 334 2.86 -2.50 -18.09
C ARG A 334 4.11 -3.06 -18.74
N GLN A 335 5.11 -2.20 -18.97
CA GLN A 335 6.43 -2.61 -19.47
C GLN A 335 7.52 -1.91 -18.66
N PHE A 336 8.47 -2.66 -18.15
CA PHE A 336 9.60 -2.15 -17.35
C PHE A 336 10.83 -3.00 -17.55
N THR A 337 11.98 -2.46 -17.15
CA THR A 337 13.26 -3.16 -17.21
C THR A 337 13.85 -3.24 -15.81
N ILE A 338 14.31 -4.44 -15.42
CA ILE A 338 14.99 -4.67 -14.15
C ILE A 338 16.35 -5.32 -14.40
N SER A 339 17.31 -5.13 -13.49
CA SER A 339 18.46 -6.01 -13.37
C SER A 339 18.09 -7.10 -12.38
N GLU A 340 18.09 -8.33 -12.82
CA GLU A 340 17.72 -9.49 -12.01
C GLU A 340 18.75 -10.60 -12.16
N ALA A 341 18.84 -11.46 -11.14
CA ALA A 341 19.77 -12.57 -11.14
C ALA A 341 19.12 -13.83 -10.54
N HIS A 342 19.60 -14.98 -11.02
CA HIS A 342 19.26 -16.29 -10.47
C HIS A 342 20.55 -17.05 -10.14
N LEU A 343 20.65 -17.51 -8.91
CA LEU A 343 21.81 -18.19 -8.38
C LEU A 343 21.49 -19.66 -8.21
N VAL A 344 22.29 -20.52 -8.84
CA VAL A 344 22.26 -21.95 -8.59
C VAL A 344 23.37 -22.26 -7.59
N ILE A 345 22.97 -22.76 -6.41
CA ILE A 345 23.86 -22.91 -5.25
C ILE A 345 23.66 -24.27 -4.59
N ARG A 346 24.65 -24.69 -3.81
CA ARG A 346 24.46 -25.77 -2.84
C ARG A 346 23.83 -25.23 -1.55
N PRO A 347 23.12 -26.07 -0.76
CA PRO A 347 22.53 -25.63 0.50
C PRO A 347 23.52 -24.98 1.47
N ASP A 348 24.78 -25.47 1.50
CA ASP A 348 25.84 -24.93 2.37
C ASP A 348 26.39 -23.57 1.92
N GLN A 349 26.05 -23.11 0.72
CA GLN A 349 26.42 -21.79 0.17
C GLN A 349 25.33 -20.74 0.36
N ALA A 350 24.13 -21.13 0.81
CA ALA A 350 22.95 -20.27 0.80
C ALA A 350 23.13 -18.99 1.65
N GLU A 351 23.69 -19.12 2.85
CA GLU A 351 23.90 -17.98 3.75
C GLU A 351 24.88 -16.96 3.18
N GLU A 352 26.01 -17.44 2.63
CA GLU A 352 27.03 -16.58 2.03
C GLU A 352 26.49 -15.87 0.78
N GLU A 353 25.81 -16.59 -0.10
CA GLU A 353 25.24 -15.99 -1.32
C GLU A 353 24.10 -15.01 -1.02
N LEU A 354 23.24 -15.30 -0.04
CA LEU A 354 22.21 -14.37 0.40
C LEU A 354 22.86 -13.08 0.95
N LYS A 355 23.88 -13.20 1.78
CA LYS A 355 24.62 -12.04 2.28
C LYS A 355 25.21 -11.21 1.13
N ARG A 356 25.79 -11.85 0.14
CA ARG A 356 26.33 -11.17 -1.07
C ARG A 356 25.24 -10.41 -1.82
N CYS A 357 24.03 -10.97 -1.95
CA CYS A 357 22.90 -10.27 -2.57
C CYS A 357 22.50 -9.01 -1.78
N PHE A 358 22.50 -9.09 -0.45
CA PHE A 358 22.27 -7.90 0.41
C PHE A 358 23.38 -6.87 0.26
N ASP A 359 24.65 -7.30 0.28
CA ASP A 359 25.80 -6.42 0.14
C ASP A 359 25.78 -5.67 -1.20
N LEU A 360 25.44 -6.36 -2.31
CA LEU A 360 25.26 -5.74 -3.63
C LEU A 360 24.12 -4.72 -3.62
N SER A 361 22.97 -5.11 -3.09
CA SER A 361 21.80 -4.23 -3.02
C SER A 361 22.10 -2.97 -2.19
N TYR A 362 22.75 -3.14 -1.04
CA TYR A 362 23.15 -2.03 -0.17
C TYR A 362 24.17 -1.11 -0.87
N TYR A 363 25.16 -1.70 -1.54
CA TYR A 363 26.15 -0.92 -2.31
C TYR A 363 25.48 -0.05 -3.38
N VAL A 364 24.59 -0.64 -4.18
CA VAL A 364 23.85 0.07 -5.22
C VAL A 364 23.03 1.23 -4.62
N LEU A 365 22.31 0.97 -3.54
CA LEU A 365 21.49 1.98 -2.86
C LEU A 365 22.37 3.09 -2.25
N SER A 366 23.54 2.75 -1.69
CA SER A 366 24.46 3.74 -1.13
C SER A 366 25.05 4.67 -2.20
N VAL A 367 25.43 4.13 -3.37
CA VAL A 367 25.89 4.93 -4.50
C VAL A 367 24.80 5.87 -5.03
N LEU A 368 23.53 5.46 -4.95
CA LEU A 368 22.39 6.29 -5.31
C LEU A 368 21.95 7.25 -4.19
N GLY A 369 22.56 7.20 -3.00
CA GLY A 369 22.19 8.03 -1.85
C GLY A 369 20.86 7.66 -1.22
N LEU A 370 20.46 6.40 -1.30
CA LEU A 370 19.17 5.88 -0.82
C LEU A 370 19.30 4.97 0.42
N GLU A 371 20.50 4.76 0.96
CA GLU A 371 20.76 3.84 2.07
C GLU A 371 20.00 4.19 3.36
N GLY A 372 19.69 5.48 3.58
CA GLY A 372 18.92 5.94 4.75
C GLY A 372 17.42 5.63 4.71
N ASP A 373 16.89 5.32 3.53
CA ASP A 373 15.46 5.14 3.31
C ASP A 373 15.07 3.66 3.10
N VAL A 374 16.00 2.72 3.42
CA VAL A 374 15.81 1.29 3.16
C VAL A 374 15.23 0.57 4.36
N THR A 375 14.20 -0.24 4.11
CA THR A 375 13.63 -1.16 5.09
C THR A 375 13.65 -2.58 4.53
N TYR A 376 14.23 -3.51 5.28
CA TYR A 376 14.24 -4.93 4.94
C TYR A 376 13.01 -5.61 5.55
N ARG A 377 12.29 -6.38 4.74
CA ARG A 377 11.14 -7.15 5.18
C ARG A 377 11.30 -8.61 4.78
N LEU A 378 11.36 -9.49 5.76
CA LEU A 378 11.28 -10.93 5.55
C LEU A 378 9.81 -11.35 5.47
N SER A 379 9.41 -11.88 4.32
CA SER A 379 8.08 -12.46 4.14
C SER A 379 8.12 -13.93 4.53
N LYS A 380 7.12 -14.36 5.33
CA LYS A 380 6.90 -15.77 5.67
C LYS A 380 5.55 -16.21 5.13
N TRP A 381 5.40 -17.50 4.89
CA TRP A 381 4.11 -18.07 4.55
C TRP A 381 3.12 -17.99 5.72
N ASP A 382 1.84 -18.05 5.37
CA ASP A 382 0.77 -18.11 6.36
C ASP A 382 0.34 -19.58 6.56
N PRO A 383 0.67 -20.23 7.69
CA PRO A 383 0.27 -21.62 7.96
C PRO A 383 -1.24 -21.84 7.91
N ALA A 384 -2.04 -20.79 8.16
CA ALA A 384 -3.50 -20.86 8.12
C ALA A 384 -4.06 -20.80 6.69
N ASN A 385 -3.27 -20.31 5.71
CA ASN A 385 -3.70 -20.15 4.32
C ASN A 385 -2.74 -20.82 3.32
N LYS A 386 -2.57 -22.12 3.46
CA LYS A 386 -1.65 -22.94 2.64
C LYS A 386 -1.91 -22.91 1.13
N LYS A 387 -3.06 -22.38 0.68
CA LYS A 387 -3.38 -22.26 -0.76
C LYS A 387 -2.72 -21.03 -1.41
N LYS A 388 -2.29 -20.07 -0.64
CA LYS A 388 -1.72 -18.82 -1.13
C LYS A 388 -0.23 -18.96 -1.48
N ASP A 389 0.48 -19.77 -0.71
CA ASP A 389 1.93 -19.87 -0.79
C ASP A 389 2.33 -21.28 -1.23
N LEU A 390 3.26 -21.39 -2.17
CA LEU A 390 3.82 -22.66 -2.64
C LEU A 390 4.91 -23.15 -1.70
N GLY A 391 4.97 -24.46 -1.46
CA GLY A 391 5.95 -25.09 -0.59
C GLY A 391 5.31 -25.77 0.63
N ASP A 392 6.08 -26.63 1.30
CA ASP A 392 5.69 -27.30 2.53
C ASP A 392 6.34 -26.66 3.77
N ASP A 393 5.94 -27.15 4.95
CA ASP A 393 6.43 -26.66 6.24
C ASP A 393 7.96 -26.80 6.36
N GLU A 394 8.54 -27.86 5.77
CA GLU A 394 9.99 -28.09 5.81
C GLU A 394 10.73 -27.07 4.94
N TYR A 395 10.21 -26.77 3.75
CA TYR A 395 10.75 -25.74 2.85
C TYR A 395 10.79 -24.36 3.55
N TRP A 396 9.66 -23.94 4.12
CA TRP A 396 9.54 -22.62 4.74
C TRP A 396 10.29 -22.49 6.09
N ASN A 397 10.56 -23.59 6.77
CA ASN A 397 11.36 -23.57 7.99
C ASN A 397 12.87 -23.55 7.73
N ARG A 398 13.30 -23.87 6.50
CA ARG A 398 14.71 -23.82 6.09
C ARG A 398 15.12 -22.44 5.55
N THR A 399 14.15 -21.67 5.04
CA THR A 399 14.33 -20.29 4.56
C THR A 399 14.12 -19.27 5.66
#